data_b7514a6d91e88a23a8c3a1ea5622e3b1
#
_entry.id   b7514a6d91e88a23a8c3a1ea5622e3b1
#
_cell.length_a   1.000
_cell.length_b   1.000
_cell.length_c   1.000
_cell.angle_alpha   90.00
_cell.angle_beta   90.00
_cell.angle_gamma   90.00
#
_symmetry.space_group_name_H-M   'P 1'
#
loop_
_entity.id
_entity.type
_entity.pdbx_description
1 polymer ?
#
loop_
_entity_poly.entity_id
_entity_poly.type
_entity_poly.pdbx_seq_one_letter_code
_entity_poly.pdbx_strand_id
1 'polypeptide(L)'
;LRCLVGSEMCIRDSDKIISESKGILSQVVSKGTALRIHSVESHNEPVILDWVEFITNRYQKPDGLDDVLILLPCSARKPYSSSRSHKAFRRAINHSSAHEVIVTSPLGLVPRDLEEVWPAGHYDIPVTGDWTLDEMKRVTDMLDSLIERNNYRAIINHSGFEYKSSLPVIDTRKGNSATNHAALEILSAAVSEQIQVKKRSGEQINIANFRSVARFHHLNDDWLDGVQVRGRFPRWKILKDGEQIAMWAPERGSFSIAKACVPLIDSTDSLKRVHLKPDVKWRGDINLVNLETYDKSIRSGEDLLVMQGEQCIGLARASAPAWEWSSTPGRLAKMHQRL
;
A
#
# COMPACT_ATOMS: atom_id res chain seq x y z
N LEU A 1 27.78 -12.57 34.46
CA LEU A 1 27.66 -11.09 34.56
C LEU A 1 28.24 -10.35 33.33
N ARG A 2 29.30 -10.86 32.68
CA ARG A 2 29.87 -10.23 31.46
C ARG A 2 28.98 -10.39 30.20
N CYS A 3 28.15 -11.42 30.13
CA CYS A 3 27.24 -11.63 28.98
C CYS A 3 25.99 -10.70 28.99
N LEU A 4 25.56 -10.24 30.16
CA LEU A 4 24.36 -9.37 30.27
C LEU A 4 24.68 -7.93 29.82
N VAL A 5 25.88 -7.42 30.07
CA VAL A 5 26.27 -6.06 29.66
C VAL A 5 26.41 -5.97 28.14
N GLY A 6 26.85 -7.04 27.47
CA GLY A 6 26.90 -7.10 26.00
C GLY A 6 25.52 -7.15 25.32
N SER A 7 24.53 -7.83 25.95
CA SER A 7 23.19 -7.91 25.41
C SER A 7 22.42 -6.58 25.51
N GLU A 8 22.59 -5.82 26.60
CA GLU A 8 21.95 -4.49 26.73
C GLU A 8 22.52 -3.46 25.73
N MET A 9 23.82 -3.47 25.47
CA MET A 9 24.41 -2.60 24.45
C MET A 9 23.92 -2.97 23.05
N CYS A 10 23.85 -4.25 22.70
CA CYS A 10 23.30 -4.70 21.41
C CYS A 10 21.83 -4.34 21.22
N ILE A 11 21.02 -4.42 22.28
CA ILE A 11 19.60 -4.03 22.24
C ILE A 11 19.47 -2.51 22.02
N ARG A 12 20.22 -1.68 22.76
CA ARG A 12 20.20 -0.22 22.59
C ARG A 12 20.66 0.22 21.21
N ASP A 13 21.70 -0.40 20.68
CA ASP A 13 22.19 -0.10 19.33
C ASP A 13 21.18 -0.53 18.26
N SER A 14 20.51 -1.67 18.44
CA SER A 14 19.45 -2.12 17.56
C SER A 14 18.24 -1.17 17.57
N ASP A 15 17.78 -0.76 18.75
CA ASP A 15 16.66 0.19 18.88
C ASP A 15 16.99 1.56 18.27
N LYS A 16 18.22 2.02 18.42
CA LYS A 16 18.71 3.26 17.81
C LYS A 16 18.75 3.13 16.29
N ILE A 17 19.30 2.04 15.74
CA ILE A 17 19.35 1.77 14.31
C ILE A 17 17.92 1.67 13.75
N ILE A 18 17.01 0.99 14.42
CA ILE A 18 15.59 0.88 14.01
C ILE A 18 14.92 2.26 14.03
N SER A 19 15.15 3.08 15.05
CA SER A 19 14.56 4.42 15.14
C SER A 19 15.10 5.39 14.08
N GLU A 20 16.41 5.33 13.80
CA GLU A 20 17.08 6.16 12.78
C GLU A 20 16.79 5.69 11.36
N SER A 21 16.51 4.39 11.16
CA SER A 21 16.21 3.78 9.86
C SER A 21 14.72 3.63 9.55
N LYS A 22 13.85 4.25 10.34
CA LYS A 22 12.41 4.18 10.18
C LYS A 22 12.00 4.56 8.76
N GLY A 23 11.31 3.65 8.07
CA GLY A 23 10.95 3.80 6.66
C GLY A 23 12.07 3.49 5.65
N ILE A 24 13.34 3.49 6.06
CA ILE A 24 14.48 3.19 5.17
C ILE A 24 14.59 1.67 4.92
N LEU A 25 14.34 0.87 5.95
CA LEU A 25 14.38 -0.59 5.88
C LEU A 25 13.13 -1.22 5.25
N SER A 26 12.07 -0.44 5.01
CA SER A 26 10.85 -0.96 4.43
C SER A 26 11.05 -1.42 2.99
N GLN A 27 10.17 -2.31 2.53
CA GLN A 27 10.16 -2.80 1.16
C GLN A 27 8.85 -2.41 0.49
N VAL A 28 8.91 -2.05 -0.78
CA VAL A 28 7.72 -1.70 -1.56
C VAL A 28 7.08 -2.88 -2.27
N VAL A 29 7.77 -4.01 -2.34
CA VAL A 29 7.28 -5.23 -3.00
C VAL A 29 7.67 -6.48 -2.23
N SER A 30 6.82 -7.52 -2.32
CA SER A 30 7.12 -8.83 -1.77
C SER A 30 8.29 -9.50 -2.48
N LYS A 31 9.14 -10.20 -1.73
CA LYS A 31 10.21 -11.06 -2.27
C LYS A 31 9.78 -12.54 -2.38
N GLY A 32 8.50 -12.82 -2.52
CA GLY A 32 7.97 -14.16 -2.81
C GLY A 32 7.47 -14.95 -1.59
N THR A 33 7.71 -14.52 -0.37
CA THR A 33 7.16 -15.15 0.84
C THR A 33 6.27 -14.19 1.62
N ALA A 34 5.20 -14.71 2.23
CA ALA A 34 4.36 -13.91 3.11
C ALA A 34 5.18 -13.41 4.32
N LEU A 35 4.96 -12.16 4.71
CA LEU A 35 5.50 -11.60 5.94
C LEU A 35 4.84 -12.32 7.13
N ARG A 36 5.61 -13.01 7.95
CA ARG A 36 5.11 -13.70 9.14
C ARG A 36 5.14 -12.75 10.33
N ILE A 37 3.98 -12.54 10.94
CA ILE A 37 3.82 -11.61 12.05
C ILE A 37 3.22 -12.40 13.22
N HIS A 38 4.10 -13.00 14.03
CA HIS A 38 3.73 -13.92 15.10
C HIS A 38 4.15 -13.43 16.48
N SER A 39 4.93 -12.36 16.58
CA SER A 39 5.40 -11.81 17.86
C SER A 39 5.08 -10.32 17.97
N VAL A 40 5.10 -9.81 19.18
CA VAL A 40 4.89 -8.36 19.46
C VAL A 40 5.96 -7.51 18.77
N GLU A 41 7.21 -8.00 18.73
CA GLU A 41 8.33 -7.32 18.06
C GLU A 41 8.05 -7.15 16.56
N SER A 42 7.45 -8.16 15.92
CA SER A 42 7.11 -8.11 14.50
C SER A 42 6.06 -7.06 14.14
N HIS A 43 5.28 -6.57 15.12
CA HIS A 43 4.38 -5.43 14.94
C HIS A 43 5.09 -4.10 14.73
N ASN A 44 6.38 -4.04 15.05
CA ASN A 44 7.24 -2.87 14.90
C ASN A 44 8.24 -3.01 13.75
N GLU A 45 8.07 -4.03 12.90
CA GLU A 45 8.86 -4.16 11.68
C GLU A 45 8.74 -2.89 10.83
N PRO A 46 9.85 -2.40 10.24
CA PRO A 46 9.85 -1.16 9.45
C PRO A 46 8.77 -1.12 8.36
N VAL A 47 8.47 -2.25 7.71
CA VAL A 47 7.44 -2.34 6.69
C VAL A 47 6.02 -2.12 7.26
N ILE A 48 5.78 -2.54 8.50
CA ILE A 48 4.50 -2.32 9.19
C ILE A 48 4.37 -0.84 9.58
N LEU A 49 5.43 -0.26 10.13
CA LEU A 49 5.45 1.14 10.54
C LEU A 49 5.29 2.08 9.34
N ASP A 50 5.93 1.77 8.21
CA ASP A 50 5.80 2.53 6.96
C ASP A 50 4.36 2.46 6.41
N TRP A 51 3.72 1.29 6.49
CA TRP A 51 2.31 1.14 6.15
C TRP A 51 1.40 1.98 7.05
N VAL A 52 1.58 1.87 8.36
CA VAL A 52 0.79 2.63 9.34
C VAL A 52 0.98 4.13 9.13
N GLU A 53 2.22 4.59 8.92
CA GLU A 53 2.53 5.98 8.61
C GLU A 53 1.79 6.46 7.37
N PHE A 54 1.84 5.68 6.28
CA PHE A 54 1.17 6.04 5.03
C PHE A 54 -0.34 6.17 5.21
N ILE A 55 -0.98 5.17 5.82
CA ILE A 55 -2.44 5.20 6.03
C ILE A 55 -2.83 6.34 6.97
N THR A 56 -2.04 6.58 8.02
CA THR A 56 -2.34 7.62 9.02
C THR A 56 -2.16 9.02 8.46
N ASN A 57 -1.11 9.27 7.66
CA ASN A 57 -0.70 10.64 7.33
C ASN A 57 -0.92 11.03 5.87
N ARG A 58 -0.95 10.07 4.94
CA ARG A 58 -0.93 10.37 3.49
C ARG A 58 -2.09 9.78 2.69
N TYR A 59 -2.66 8.67 3.15
CA TYR A 59 -3.73 8.01 2.41
C TYR A 59 -4.98 8.87 2.27
N GLN A 60 -5.52 8.91 1.06
CA GLN A 60 -6.81 9.54 0.73
C GLN A 60 -7.70 8.52 0.03
N LYS A 61 -9.00 8.53 0.35
CA LYS A 61 -9.95 7.63 -0.32
C LYS A 61 -9.94 7.86 -1.84
N PRO A 62 -10.12 6.80 -2.63
CA PRO A 62 -10.23 6.93 -4.09
C PRO A 62 -11.36 7.88 -4.52
N ASP A 63 -11.12 8.63 -5.59
CA ASP A 63 -12.12 9.53 -6.16
C ASP A 63 -13.38 8.80 -6.59
N GLY A 64 -14.52 9.48 -6.48
CA GLY A 64 -15.81 8.96 -6.88
C GLY A 64 -16.44 7.97 -5.90
N LEU A 65 -15.84 7.76 -4.73
CA LEU A 65 -16.49 7.08 -3.60
C LEU A 65 -17.41 8.03 -2.85
N ASP A 66 -18.47 7.45 -2.28
CA ASP A 66 -19.41 8.15 -1.39
C ASP A 66 -18.73 8.52 -0.06
N ASP A 67 -19.38 9.40 0.71
CA ASP A 67 -18.92 9.82 2.03
C ASP A 67 -19.38 8.86 3.14
N VAL A 68 -19.49 7.59 2.82
CA VAL A 68 -19.82 6.51 3.76
C VAL A 68 -18.64 5.55 3.87
N LEU A 69 -18.16 5.37 5.10
CA LEU A 69 -17.11 4.41 5.44
C LEU A 69 -17.73 3.09 5.87
N ILE A 70 -17.33 1.99 5.26
CA ILE A 70 -17.69 0.64 5.69
C ILE A 70 -16.47 -0.02 6.33
N LEU A 71 -16.57 -0.38 7.61
CA LEU A 71 -15.55 -1.15 8.32
C LEU A 71 -15.87 -2.64 8.22
N LEU A 72 -14.94 -3.42 7.70
CA LEU A 72 -15.05 -4.87 7.51
C LEU A 72 -14.04 -5.62 8.39
N PRO A 73 -14.35 -6.83 8.87
CA PRO A 73 -13.38 -7.62 9.60
C PRO A 73 -12.32 -8.20 8.66
N CYS A 74 -11.15 -8.50 9.20
CA CYS A 74 -10.11 -9.22 8.48
C CYS A 74 -10.49 -10.68 8.16
N SER A 75 -9.66 -11.35 7.39
CA SER A 75 -9.73 -12.80 7.16
C SER A 75 -8.33 -13.40 7.03
N ALA A 76 -8.21 -14.70 7.27
CA ALA A 76 -6.93 -15.39 7.15
C ALA A 76 -6.36 -15.32 5.72
N ARG A 77 -7.23 -15.40 4.70
CA ARG A 77 -6.81 -15.38 3.30
C ARG A 77 -6.63 -13.96 2.79
N LYS A 78 -5.48 -13.68 2.13
CA LYS A 78 -5.15 -12.45 1.44
C LYS A 78 -4.89 -12.70 -0.05
N PRO A 79 -5.09 -11.73 -0.93
CA PRO A 79 -5.83 -10.50 -0.66
C PRO A 79 -7.25 -10.82 -0.20
N TYR A 80 -7.84 -9.96 0.60
CA TYR A 80 -9.11 -10.22 1.29
C TYR A 80 -10.27 -10.56 0.35
N SER A 81 -10.35 -9.90 -0.80
CA SER A 81 -11.37 -10.18 -1.83
C SER A 81 -11.40 -11.64 -2.30
N SER A 82 -10.30 -12.38 -2.13
CA SER A 82 -10.22 -13.81 -2.46
C SER A 82 -10.89 -14.72 -1.42
N SER A 83 -11.15 -14.23 -0.19
CA SER A 83 -11.74 -15.00 0.90
C SER A 83 -13.25 -15.22 0.73
N ARG A 84 -13.78 -16.29 1.36
CA ARG A 84 -15.22 -16.58 1.33
C ARG A 84 -16.04 -15.51 2.05
N SER A 85 -15.56 -15.01 3.20
CA SER A 85 -16.22 -13.97 3.99
C SER A 85 -16.34 -12.68 3.20
N HIS A 86 -15.25 -12.18 2.63
CA HIS A 86 -15.29 -10.95 1.85
C HIS A 86 -16.10 -11.06 0.55
N LYS A 87 -16.20 -12.25 -0.05
CA LYS A 87 -17.14 -12.48 -1.16
C LYS A 87 -18.60 -12.34 -0.70
N ALA A 88 -18.94 -12.77 0.53
CA ALA A 88 -20.26 -12.57 1.10
C ALA A 88 -20.51 -11.08 1.41
N PHE A 89 -19.56 -10.37 2.01
CA PHE A 89 -19.66 -8.93 2.25
C PHE A 89 -19.87 -8.15 0.95
N ARG A 90 -19.08 -8.41 -0.09
CA ARG A 90 -19.25 -7.74 -1.38
C ARG A 90 -20.61 -7.97 -2.02
N ARG A 91 -21.22 -9.14 -1.83
CA ARG A 91 -22.61 -9.39 -2.28
C ARG A 91 -23.61 -8.55 -1.49
N ALA A 92 -23.46 -8.47 -0.15
CA ALA A 92 -24.33 -7.67 0.70
C ALA A 92 -24.18 -6.16 0.41
N ILE A 93 -22.97 -5.68 0.16
CA ILE A 93 -22.66 -4.29 -0.20
C ILE A 93 -23.11 -3.96 -1.62
N ASN A 94 -23.32 -4.97 -2.47
CA ASN A 94 -23.85 -4.86 -3.84
C ASN A 94 -23.13 -3.83 -4.72
N HIS A 95 -21.79 -3.85 -4.70
CA HIS A 95 -20.94 -2.93 -5.49
C HIS A 95 -21.27 -1.44 -5.27
N SER A 96 -21.67 -1.08 -4.06
CA SER A 96 -21.89 0.31 -3.69
C SER A 96 -20.64 1.17 -3.88
N SER A 97 -20.83 2.47 -3.92
CA SER A 97 -19.73 3.44 -3.96
C SER A 97 -19.15 3.77 -2.59
N ALA A 98 -19.49 3.02 -1.53
CA ALA A 98 -18.91 3.22 -0.21
C ALA A 98 -17.41 2.97 -0.19
N HIS A 99 -16.71 3.62 0.74
CA HIS A 99 -15.31 3.33 1.00
C HIS A 99 -15.19 2.12 1.94
N GLU A 100 -14.72 1.00 1.43
CA GLU A 100 -14.51 -0.22 2.21
C GLU A 100 -13.11 -0.22 2.82
N VAL A 101 -13.02 -0.37 4.15
CA VAL A 101 -11.77 -0.48 4.90
C VAL A 101 -11.80 -1.71 5.80
N ILE A 102 -10.79 -2.54 5.70
CA ILE A 102 -10.63 -3.75 6.52
C ILE A 102 -9.89 -3.37 7.81
N VAL A 103 -10.49 -3.72 8.94
CA VAL A 103 -9.90 -3.55 10.26
C VAL A 103 -9.13 -4.82 10.63
N THR A 104 -7.85 -4.69 10.92
CA THR A 104 -6.94 -5.82 11.10
C THR A 104 -5.78 -5.47 12.02
N SER A 105 -5.10 -6.46 12.57
CA SER A 105 -3.80 -6.33 13.20
C SER A 105 -2.75 -7.09 12.36
N PRO A 106 -1.50 -6.64 12.33
CA PRO A 106 -0.93 -5.43 12.96
C PRO A 106 -1.00 -4.19 12.07
N LEU A 107 -1.50 -4.31 10.83
CA LEU A 107 -1.55 -3.22 9.84
C LEU A 107 -2.54 -2.09 10.23
N GLY A 108 -3.41 -2.34 11.22
CA GLY A 108 -4.46 -1.42 11.65
C GLY A 108 -5.60 -1.35 10.64
N LEU A 109 -5.44 -0.58 9.58
CA LEU A 109 -6.43 -0.41 8.51
C LEU A 109 -5.85 -0.84 7.16
N VAL A 110 -6.66 -1.54 6.39
CA VAL A 110 -6.35 -1.87 4.99
C VAL A 110 -7.51 -1.42 4.10
N PRO A 111 -7.38 -0.28 3.40
CA PRO A 111 -8.34 0.13 2.40
C PRO A 111 -8.45 -0.91 1.27
N ARG A 112 -9.66 -1.09 0.72
CA ARG A 112 -9.94 -2.10 -0.30
C ARG A 112 -9.08 -1.91 -1.56
N ASP A 113 -8.81 -0.68 -1.94
CA ASP A 113 -8.01 -0.30 -3.10
C ASP A 113 -6.51 -0.62 -2.95
N LEU A 114 -6.04 -0.87 -1.71
CA LEU A 114 -4.66 -1.23 -1.40
C LEU A 114 -4.51 -2.68 -0.92
N GLU A 115 -5.55 -3.51 -0.94
CA GLU A 115 -5.48 -4.87 -0.38
C GLU A 115 -4.50 -5.82 -1.10
N GLU A 116 -4.11 -5.50 -2.34
CA GLU A 116 -3.14 -6.28 -3.13
C GLU A 116 -1.69 -5.79 -2.97
N VAL A 117 -1.50 -4.63 -2.34
CA VAL A 117 -0.18 -4.01 -2.17
C VAL A 117 0.58 -4.70 -1.04
N TRP A 118 1.92 -4.80 -1.17
CA TRP A 118 2.78 -5.22 -0.06
C TRP A 118 2.81 -4.15 1.04
N PRO A 119 2.62 -4.50 2.32
CA PRO A 119 2.49 -5.85 2.89
C PRO A 119 1.06 -6.39 2.92
N ALA A 120 0.01 -5.60 2.69
CA ALA A 120 -1.37 -5.96 2.94
C ALA A 120 -1.86 -7.22 2.22
N GLY A 121 -1.39 -7.43 0.98
CA GLY A 121 -1.72 -8.62 0.19
C GLY A 121 -0.95 -9.89 0.56
N HIS A 122 0.10 -9.79 1.39
CA HIS A 122 1.10 -10.86 1.53
C HIS A 122 1.62 -11.03 2.96
N TYR A 123 0.78 -10.88 3.97
CA TYR A 123 1.16 -11.17 5.35
C TYR A 123 0.34 -12.32 5.93
N ASP A 124 0.95 -13.03 6.87
CA ASP A 124 0.35 -14.11 7.61
C ASP A 124 0.39 -13.79 9.10
N ILE A 125 -0.78 -13.85 9.75
CA ILE A 125 -0.95 -13.65 11.18
C ILE A 125 -2.03 -14.61 11.69
N PRO A 126 -1.87 -15.20 12.87
CA PRO A 126 -2.94 -15.93 13.53
C PRO A 126 -4.15 -15.03 13.77
N VAL A 127 -5.32 -15.43 13.28
CA VAL A 127 -6.57 -14.68 13.52
C VAL A 127 -7.18 -15.21 14.84
N THR A 128 -6.69 -14.70 15.95
CA THR A 128 -7.17 -15.07 17.29
C THR A 128 -8.43 -14.33 17.72
N GLY A 129 -8.61 -13.11 17.21
CA GLY A 129 -9.65 -12.19 17.65
C GLY A 129 -9.30 -11.42 18.93
N ASP A 130 -8.23 -11.79 19.61
CA ASP A 130 -7.75 -11.13 20.82
C ASP A 130 -6.66 -10.13 20.45
N TRP A 131 -6.94 -8.84 20.63
CA TRP A 131 -6.00 -7.76 20.34
C TRP A 131 -5.51 -7.12 21.65
N THR A 132 -4.25 -6.73 21.65
CA THR A 132 -3.66 -5.96 22.74
C THR A 132 -4.21 -4.53 22.76
N LEU A 133 -4.02 -3.84 23.87
CA LEU A 133 -4.40 -2.43 23.99
C LEU A 133 -3.68 -1.56 22.96
N ASP A 134 -2.42 -1.86 22.64
CA ASP A 134 -1.62 -1.13 21.65
C ASP A 134 -2.16 -1.34 20.23
N GLU A 135 -2.59 -2.56 19.89
CA GLU A 135 -3.22 -2.85 18.59
C GLU A 135 -4.56 -2.12 18.46
N MET A 136 -5.38 -2.16 19.52
CA MET A 136 -6.66 -1.43 19.54
C MET A 136 -6.45 0.08 19.42
N LYS A 137 -5.46 0.62 20.14
CA LYS A 137 -5.09 2.03 20.07
C LYS A 137 -4.62 2.41 18.67
N ARG A 138 -3.75 1.61 18.05
CA ARG A 138 -3.30 1.82 16.65
C ARG A 138 -4.47 1.93 15.69
N VAL A 139 -5.43 1.00 15.76
CA VAL A 139 -6.62 1.04 14.90
C VAL A 139 -7.45 2.30 15.17
N THR A 140 -7.65 2.69 16.42
CA THR A 140 -8.40 3.89 16.78
C THR A 140 -7.73 5.15 16.23
N ASP A 141 -6.44 5.35 16.51
CA ASP A 141 -5.67 6.51 16.03
C ASP A 141 -5.70 6.62 14.49
N MET A 142 -5.59 5.48 13.78
CA MET A 142 -5.68 5.43 12.32
C MET A 142 -7.09 5.76 11.80
N LEU A 143 -8.15 5.30 12.49
CA LEU A 143 -9.54 5.62 12.13
C LEU A 143 -9.82 7.10 12.32
N ASP A 144 -9.40 7.69 13.43
CA ASP A 144 -9.56 9.11 13.71
C ASP A 144 -8.90 9.95 12.60
N SER A 145 -7.66 9.65 12.27
CA SER A 145 -6.91 10.32 11.20
C SER A 145 -7.54 10.13 9.81
N LEU A 146 -8.07 8.93 9.52
CA LEU A 146 -8.74 8.63 8.26
C LEU A 146 -10.04 9.43 8.12
N ILE A 147 -10.81 9.54 9.22
CA ILE A 147 -12.09 10.26 9.26
C ILE A 147 -11.86 11.76 9.10
N GLU A 148 -10.91 12.34 9.81
CA GLU A 148 -10.56 13.76 9.68
C GLU A 148 -10.20 14.15 8.25
N ARG A 149 -9.47 13.26 7.56
CA ARG A 149 -8.92 13.58 6.24
C ARG A 149 -9.91 13.39 5.09
N ASN A 150 -10.93 12.55 5.27
CA ASN A 150 -11.78 12.11 4.15
C ASN A 150 -13.25 12.54 4.23
N ASN A 151 -13.65 13.36 5.19
CA ASN A 151 -14.98 13.98 5.31
C ASN A 151 -16.15 12.99 5.20
N TYR A 152 -16.13 11.90 5.97
CA TYR A 152 -17.26 10.97 5.99
C TYR A 152 -18.47 11.57 6.73
N ARG A 153 -19.69 11.18 6.31
CA ARG A 153 -20.95 11.54 6.96
C ARG A 153 -21.53 10.43 7.85
N ALA A 154 -21.11 9.17 7.61
CA ALA A 154 -21.56 8.02 8.39
C ALA A 154 -20.57 6.86 8.30
N ILE A 155 -20.59 5.99 9.30
CA ILE A 155 -19.79 4.78 9.41
C ILE A 155 -20.74 3.59 9.54
N ILE A 156 -20.62 2.63 8.62
CA ILE A 156 -21.27 1.31 8.72
C ILE A 156 -20.25 0.34 9.29
N ASN A 157 -20.40 -0.04 10.55
CA ASN A 157 -19.46 -0.92 11.23
C ASN A 157 -19.92 -2.39 11.15
N HIS A 158 -19.26 -3.16 10.30
CA HIS A 158 -19.42 -4.61 10.21
C HIS A 158 -18.19 -5.37 10.73
N SER A 159 -17.15 -4.66 11.18
CA SER A 159 -15.90 -5.27 11.64
C SER A 159 -16.04 -6.00 12.97
N GLY A 160 -16.89 -5.52 13.84
CA GLY A 160 -17.01 -5.93 15.24
C GLY A 160 -15.97 -5.26 16.15
N PHE A 161 -15.14 -4.38 15.61
CA PHE A 161 -14.27 -3.52 16.42
C PHE A 161 -15.10 -2.41 17.07
N GLU A 162 -15.00 -2.27 18.39
CA GLU A 162 -15.69 -1.20 19.13
C GLU A 162 -15.01 0.13 18.85
N TYR A 163 -15.70 1.00 18.12
CA TYR A 163 -15.21 2.32 17.77
C TYR A 163 -16.24 3.40 18.12
N LYS A 164 -15.80 4.41 18.84
CA LYS A 164 -16.63 5.58 19.19
C LYS A 164 -16.21 6.74 18.30
N SER A 165 -17.17 7.30 17.58
CA SER A 165 -16.97 8.43 16.67
C SER A 165 -17.97 9.53 16.96
N SER A 166 -17.63 10.76 16.57
CA SER A 166 -18.58 11.88 16.49
C SER A 166 -19.60 11.72 15.36
N LEU A 167 -19.27 10.89 14.35
CA LEU A 167 -20.16 10.54 13.24
C LEU A 167 -21.15 9.45 13.66
N PRO A 168 -22.31 9.36 13.00
CA PRO A 168 -23.24 8.23 13.17
C PRO A 168 -22.55 6.90 12.86
N VAL A 169 -22.55 5.96 13.80
CA VAL A 169 -22.01 4.60 13.64
C VAL A 169 -23.18 3.60 13.64
N ILE A 170 -23.31 2.87 12.55
CA ILE A 170 -24.35 1.83 12.37
C ILE A 170 -23.67 0.46 12.56
N ASP A 171 -23.89 -0.17 13.73
CA ASP A 171 -23.47 -1.56 13.94
C ASP A 171 -24.38 -2.52 13.21
N THR A 172 -23.82 -3.30 12.30
CA THR A 172 -24.58 -4.24 11.46
C THR A 172 -24.42 -5.69 11.93
N ARG A 173 -23.56 -5.97 12.91
CA ARG A 173 -23.41 -7.33 13.46
C ARG A 173 -24.44 -7.64 14.55
N LYS A 174 -24.77 -6.69 15.38
CA LYS A 174 -25.68 -6.88 16.53
C LYS A 174 -25.33 -8.13 17.38
N GLY A 175 -24.04 -8.34 17.62
CA GLY A 175 -23.52 -9.51 18.35
C GLY A 175 -23.39 -10.81 17.55
N ASN A 176 -23.82 -10.84 16.29
CA ASN A 176 -23.69 -12.01 15.42
C ASN A 176 -22.27 -12.13 14.83
N SER A 177 -21.94 -13.32 14.32
CA SER A 177 -20.74 -13.47 13.47
C SER A 177 -20.89 -12.67 12.18
N ALA A 178 -19.79 -12.16 11.63
CA ALA A 178 -19.82 -11.28 10.46
C ALA A 178 -20.42 -11.93 9.19
N THR A 179 -20.37 -13.26 9.09
CA THR A 179 -20.94 -14.00 7.94
C THR A 179 -22.32 -14.57 8.23
N ASN A 180 -22.91 -14.28 9.38
CA ASN A 180 -24.28 -14.69 9.71
C ASN A 180 -25.27 -14.01 8.76
N HIS A 181 -26.30 -14.74 8.33
CA HIS A 181 -27.29 -14.23 7.36
C HIS A 181 -27.95 -12.94 7.83
N ALA A 182 -28.41 -12.89 9.10
CA ALA A 182 -29.04 -11.69 9.63
C ALA A 182 -28.08 -10.49 9.67
N ALA A 183 -26.79 -10.68 10.00
CA ALA A 183 -25.80 -9.61 9.97
C ALA A 183 -25.56 -9.09 8.54
N LEU A 184 -25.54 -9.98 7.55
CA LEU A 184 -25.40 -9.61 6.13
C LEU A 184 -26.63 -8.88 5.60
N GLU A 185 -27.83 -9.25 6.04
CA GLU A 185 -29.06 -8.52 5.71
C GLU A 185 -29.07 -7.12 6.31
N ILE A 186 -28.67 -6.95 7.56
CA ILE A 186 -28.54 -5.64 8.21
C ILE A 186 -27.48 -4.79 7.47
N LEU A 187 -26.33 -5.39 7.08
CA LEU A 187 -25.32 -4.72 6.29
C LEU A 187 -25.91 -4.23 4.96
N SER A 188 -26.63 -5.09 4.24
CA SER A 188 -27.24 -4.75 2.96
C SER A 188 -28.27 -3.63 3.09
N ALA A 189 -29.11 -3.68 4.14
CA ALA A 189 -30.11 -2.65 4.42
C ALA A 189 -29.44 -1.30 4.75
N ALA A 190 -28.44 -1.30 5.63
CA ALA A 190 -27.70 -0.09 6.00
C ALA A 190 -27.01 0.56 4.79
N VAL A 191 -26.41 -0.24 3.91
CA VAL A 191 -25.80 0.25 2.67
C VAL A 191 -26.84 0.87 1.75
N SER A 192 -27.99 0.20 1.57
CA SER A 192 -29.07 0.68 0.70
C SER A 192 -29.71 1.97 1.21
N GLU A 193 -29.79 2.14 2.53
CA GLU A 193 -30.32 3.34 3.16
C GLU A 193 -29.34 4.52 3.06
N GLN A 194 -28.04 4.26 3.27
CA GLN A 194 -27.04 5.32 3.35
C GLN A 194 -26.49 5.73 1.99
N ILE A 195 -26.54 4.89 0.96
CA ILE A 195 -25.84 5.15 -0.30
C ILE A 195 -26.80 5.19 -1.47
N GLN A 196 -26.84 6.34 -2.13
CA GLN A 196 -27.47 6.44 -3.44
C GLN A 196 -26.51 5.86 -4.49
N VAL A 197 -26.81 4.65 -4.96
CA VAL A 197 -25.95 3.89 -5.87
C VAL A 197 -25.65 4.67 -7.15
N LYS A 198 -24.48 5.29 -7.23
CA LYS A 198 -23.89 5.70 -8.50
C LYS A 198 -23.09 4.52 -9.04
N LYS A 199 -23.63 3.83 -10.05
CA LYS A 199 -22.88 2.76 -10.74
C LYS A 199 -21.64 3.36 -11.40
N ARG A 200 -20.45 3.05 -10.87
CA ARG A 200 -19.20 3.33 -11.56
C ARG A 200 -18.91 2.24 -12.57
N SER A 201 -18.33 2.58 -13.71
CA SER A 201 -17.81 1.58 -14.64
C SER A 201 -16.64 0.82 -14.01
N GLY A 202 -16.40 -0.41 -14.44
CA GLY A 202 -15.23 -1.18 -13.98
C GLY A 202 -13.91 -0.48 -14.29
N GLU A 203 -13.85 0.27 -15.39
CA GLU A 203 -12.69 1.09 -15.75
C GLU A 203 -12.46 2.23 -14.74
N GLN A 204 -13.50 2.97 -14.38
CA GLN A 204 -13.40 4.03 -13.36
C GLN A 204 -12.93 3.50 -12.00
N ILE A 205 -13.42 2.32 -11.60
CA ILE A 205 -12.98 1.67 -10.36
C ILE A 205 -11.49 1.31 -10.45
N ASN A 206 -11.06 0.71 -11.56
CA ASN A 206 -9.66 0.31 -11.73
C ASN A 206 -8.73 1.53 -11.76
N ILE A 207 -9.08 2.61 -12.45
CA ILE A 207 -8.28 3.84 -12.50
C ILE A 207 -8.15 4.42 -11.08
N ALA A 208 -9.25 4.52 -10.32
CA ALA A 208 -9.24 5.05 -8.97
C ALA A 208 -8.34 4.21 -8.04
N ASN A 209 -8.43 2.88 -8.13
CA ASN A 209 -7.56 1.98 -7.36
C ASN A 209 -6.08 2.11 -7.78
N PHE A 210 -5.79 2.22 -9.08
CA PHE A 210 -4.42 2.38 -9.55
C PHE A 210 -3.82 3.73 -9.13
N ARG A 211 -4.63 4.80 -9.05
CA ARG A 211 -4.18 6.07 -8.49
C ARG A 211 -3.77 5.93 -7.02
N SER A 212 -4.54 5.22 -6.20
CA SER A 212 -4.17 4.94 -4.81
C SER A 212 -2.89 4.12 -4.71
N VAL A 213 -2.74 3.09 -5.54
CA VAL A 213 -1.51 2.29 -5.61
C VAL A 213 -0.31 3.14 -6.05
N ALA A 214 -0.50 4.05 -7.01
CA ALA A 214 0.56 4.97 -7.43
C ALA A 214 0.97 5.89 -6.29
N ARG A 215 0.03 6.51 -5.57
CA ARG A 215 0.32 7.33 -4.39
C ARG A 215 1.06 6.57 -3.27
N PHE A 216 0.86 5.26 -3.17
CA PHE A 216 1.59 4.43 -2.21
C PHE A 216 3.04 4.14 -2.64
N HIS A 217 3.26 3.81 -3.92
CA HIS A 217 4.56 3.38 -4.43
C HIS A 217 5.42 4.52 -4.99
N HIS A 218 4.78 5.54 -5.57
CA HIS A 218 5.40 6.66 -6.25
C HIS A 218 5.25 7.95 -5.42
N LEU A 219 5.86 9.04 -5.87
CA LEU A 219 5.75 10.34 -5.22
C LEU A 219 4.37 10.98 -5.42
N ASN A 220 3.76 10.72 -6.58
CA ASN A 220 2.41 11.16 -6.94
C ASN A 220 1.76 10.19 -7.93
N ASP A 221 0.54 10.47 -8.36
CA ASP A 221 -0.24 9.69 -9.33
C ASP A 221 -0.57 10.47 -10.62
N ASP A 222 0.08 11.61 -10.87
CA ASP A 222 -0.22 12.53 -11.99
C ASP A 222 0.02 11.91 -13.37
N TRP A 223 0.96 10.94 -13.45
CA TRP A 223 1.21 10.17 -14.67
C TRP A 223 0.02 9.32 -15.13
N LEU A 224 -0.97 9.09 -14.24
CA LEU A 224 -2.22 8.40 -14.53
C LEU A 224 -3.35 9.32 -15.02
N ASP A 225 -3.09 10.61 -15.23
CA ASP A 225 -4.09 11.52 -15.76
C ASP A 225 -4.45 11.20 -17.22
N GLY A 226 -5.76 11.07 -17.47
CA GLY A 226 -6.29 10.79 -18.82
C GLY A 226 -6.04 9.37 -19.35
N VAL A 227 -5.61 8.44 -18.50
CA VAL A 227 -5.38 7.05 -18.92
C VAL A 227 -6.68 6.27 -19.12
N GLN A 228 -6.58 5.21 -19.91
CA GLN A 228 -7.58 4.16 -20.07
C GLN A 228 -7.05 2.84 -19.52
N VAL A 229 -7.93 2.01 -18.95
CA VAL A 229 -7.58 0.67 -18.48
C VAL A 229 -8.27 -0.37 -19.34
N ARG A 230 -7.50 -1.28 -19.93
CA ARG A 230 -7.98 -2.35 -20.82
C ARG A 230 -7.52 -3.72 -20.33
N GLY A 231 -8.24 -4.76 -20.73
CA GLY A 231 -7.91 -6.14 -20.39
C GLY A 231 -8.82 -6.71 -19.29
N ARG A 232 -8.34 -7.78 -18.65
CA ARG A 232 -9.05 -8.50 -17.57
C ARG A 232 -8.07 -8.81 -16.45
N PHE A 233 -8.56 -8.84 -15.22
CA PHE A 233 -7.78 -9.28 -14.07
C PHE A 233 -7.12 -10.66 -14.36
N PRO A 234 -5.84 -10.83 -14.05
CA PRO A 234 -4.91 -9.88 -13.42
C PRO A 234 -4.07 -9.05 -14.40
N ARG A 235 -4.35 -9.10 -15.70
CA ARG A 235 -3.53 -8.50 -16.76
C ARG A 235 -4.13 -7.19 -17.26
N TRP A 236 -4.21 -6.20 -16.39
CA TRP A 236 -4.65 -4.85 -16.77
C TRP A 236 -3.54 -4.10 -17.49
N LYS A 237 -3.85 -3.55 -18.66
CA LYS A 237 -3.01 -2.63 -19.42
C LYS A 237 -3.47 -1.21 -19.17
N ILE A 238 -2.53 -0.32 -18.94
CA ILE A 238 -2.76 1.12 -18.77
C ILE A 238 -2.29 1.79 -20.05
N LEU A 239 -3.21 2.48 -20.70
CA LEU A 239 -2.97 3.15 -21.99
C LEU A 239 -3.18 4.66 -21.83
N LYS A 240 -2.37 5.43 -22.55
CA LYS A 240 -2.55 6.87 -22.76
C LYS A 240 -2.41 7.16 -24.26
N ASP A 241 -3.37 7.87 -24.83
CA ASP A 241 -3.43 8.20 -26.25
C ASP A 241 -3.29 6.96 -27.18
N GLY A 242 -3.84 5.81 -26.74
CA GLY A 242 -3.79 4.54 -27.47
C GLY A 242 -2.51 3.72 -27.27
N GLU A 243 -1.46 4.27 -26.67
CA GLU A 243 -0.20 3.59 -26.39
C GLU A 243 -0.19 2.96 -24.98
N GLN A 244 0.36 1.74 -24.84
CA GLN A 244 0.52 1.10 -23.55
C GLN A 244 1.69 1.73 -22.78
N ILE A 245 1.39 2.44 -21.70
CA ILE A 245 2.37 3.09 -20.83
C ILE A 245 2.76 2.24 -19.62
N ALA A 246 1.85 1.36 -19.13
CA ALA A 246 2.15 0.46 -18.03
C ALA A 246 1.24 -0.77 -18.06
N MET A 247 1.54 -1.73 -17.19
CA MET A 247 0.72 -2.91 -16.93
C MET A 247 0.70 -3.20 -15.43
N TRP A 248 -0.45 -3.61 -14.92
CA TRP A 248 -0.56 -4.12 -13.56
C TRP A 248 0.28 -5.38 -13.37
N ALA A 249 1.07 -5.44 -12.32
CA ALA A 249 1.93 -6.55 -11.93
C ALA A 249 1.47 -7.09 -10.56
N PRO A 250 0.52 -8.05 -10.53
CA PRO A 250 -0.11 -8.51 -9.29
C PRO A 250 0.88 -9.16 -8.32
N GLU A 251 1.93 -9.81 -8.85
CA GLU A 251 3.01 -10.40 -8.04
C GLU A 251 3.82 -9.37 -7.25
N ARG A 252 3.67 -8.10 -7.60
CA ARG A 252 4.32 -6.97 -6.95
C ARG A 252 3.33 -6.05 -6.22
N GLY A 253 2.03 -6.18 -6.50
CA GLY A 253 1.03 -5.20 -6.10
C GLY A 253 1.37 -3.78 -6.59
N SER A 254 1.97 -3.66 -7.79
CA SER A 254 2.46 -2.42 -8.38
C SER A 254 2.43 -2.48 -9.91
N PHE A 255 3.14 -1.58 -10.59
CA PHE A 255 3.14 -1.47 -12.05
C PHE A 255 4.42 -2.02 -12.68
N SER A 256 4.29 -2.54 -13.90
CA SER A 256 5.39 -2.71 -14.84
C SER A 256 5.33 -1.54 -15.84
N ILE A 257 6.27 -0.61 -15.71
CA ILE A 257 6.31 0.64 -16.47
C ILE A 257 6.95 0.39 -17.83
N ALA A 258 6.28 0.80 -18.90
CA ALA A 258 6.80 0.70 -20.26
C ALA A 258 7.73 1.90 -20.59
N LYS A 259 8.58 1.72 -21.61
CA LYS A 259 9.48 2.78 -22.08
C LYS A 259 8.74 4.07 -22.46
N ALA A 260 7.59 3.96 -23.09
CA ALA A 260 6.74 5.09 -23.48
C ALA A 260 6.26 5.95 -22.29
N CYS A 261 6.20 5.39 -21.09
CA CYS A 261 5.81 6.12 -19.90
C CYS A 261 6.92 6.98 -19.28
N VAL A 262 8.19 6.72 -19.62
CA VAL A 262 9.33 7.37 -18.95
C VAL A 262 9.32 8.88 -19.09
N PRO A 263 9.09 9.48 -20.27
CA PRO A 263 9.01 10.94 -20.40
C PRO A 263 7.87 11.54 -19.58
N LEU A 264 6.73 10.86 -19.47
CA LEU A 264 5.59 11.31 -18.68
C LEU A 264 5.92 11.30 -17.17
N ILE A 265 6.49 10.20 -16.68
CA ILE A 265 6.89 10.06 -15.27
C ILE A 265 7.97 11.09 -14.92
N ASP A 266 8.90 11.37 -15.82
CA ASP A 266 9.93 12.39 -15.64
C ASP A 266 9.33 13.79 -15.55
N SER A 267 8.43 14.13 -16.49
CA SER A 267 7.77 15.45 -16.53
C SER A 267 6.83 15.72 -15.34
N THR A 268 6.27 14.66 -14.74
CA THR A 268 5.38 14.73 -13.56
C THR A 268 6.13 14.55 -12.24
N ASP A 269 7.45 14.34 -12.27
CA ASP A 269 8.29 14.05 -11.09
C ASP A 269 7.74 12.93 -10.19
N SER A 270 7.25 11.86 -10.83
CA SER A 270 6.51 10.81 -10.12
C SER A 270 7.38 9.76 -9.45
N LEU A 271 8.67 9.65 -9.79
CA LEU A 271 9.61 8.69 -9.22
C LEU A 271 10.85 9.37 -8.67
N LYS A 272 11.44 8.73 -7.65
CA LYS A 272 12.76 9.12 -7.12
C LYS A 272 13.84 8.97 -8.18
N ARG A 273 14.92 9.75 -8.05
CA ARG A 273 15.98 9.85 -9.05
C ARG A 273 17.28 9.27 -8.55
N VAL A 274 18.03 8.67 -9.48
CA VAL A 274 19.42 8.27 -9.33
C VAL A 274 20.23 8.90 -10.46
N HIS A 275 21.33 9.56 -10.14
CA HIS A 275 22.20 10.23 -11.10
C HIS A 275 23.46 9.41 -11.35
N LEU A 276 23.79 9.18 -12.61
CA LEU A 276 25.02 8.54 -13.03
C LEU A 276 26.07 9.58 -13.40
N LYS A 277 27.35 9.22 -13.22
CA LYS A 277 28.48 10.06 -13.62
C LYS A 277 28.40 10.41 -15.10
N PRO A 278 28.76 11.65 -15.50
CA PRO A 278 28.63 12.12 -16.88
C PRO A 278 29.41 11.32 -17.92
N ASP A 279 30.57 10.77 -17.52
CA ASP A 279 31.50 10.01 -18.36
C ASP A 279 31.11 8.52 -18.50
N VAL A 280 30.12 8.03 -17.77
CA VAL A 280 29.72 6.63 -17.77
C VAL A 280 28.73 6.35 -18.90
N LYS A 281 29.07 5.42 -19.79
CA LYS A 281 28.10 4.85 -20.73
C LYS A 281 27.27 3.79 -20.03
N TRP A 282 26.04 4.13 -19.65
CA TRP A 282 25.15 3.19 -18.96
C TRP A 282 24.74 2.02 -19.88
N ARG A 283 25.11 0.80 -19.53
CA ARG A 283 24.82 -0.42 -20.33
C ARG A 283 24.21 -1.56 -19.52
N GLY A 284 24.09 -1.43 -18.22
CA GLY A 284 23.63 -2.50 -17.33
C GLY A 284 23.17 -1.99 -15.99
N ASP A 285 23.33 -2.81 -14.99
CA ASP A 285 22.92 -2.50 -13.63
C ASP A 285 23.72 -1.31 -13.03
N ILE A 286 23.10 -0.61 -12.09
CA ILE A 286 23.73 0.50 -11.38
C ILE A 286 24.54 -0.05 -10.21
N ASN A 287 25.81 0.36 -10.16
CA ASN A 287 26.76 0.01 -9.12
C ASN A 287 27.41 1.29 -8.57
N LEU A 288 28.07 1.20 -7.44
CA LEU A 288 28.72 2.34 -6.78
C LEU A 288 29.71 3.08 -7.70
N VAL A 289 30.39 2.37 -8.58
CA VAL A 289 31.43 2.94 -9.49
C VAL A 289 30.83 3.94 -10.48
N ASN A 290 29.62 3.68 -11.00
CA ASN A 290 28.95 4.53 -11.99
C ASN A 290 27.97 5.54 -11.39
N LEU A 291 27.77 5.49 -10.06
CA LEU A 291 26.85 6.34 -9.33
C LEU A 291 27.49 7.71 -9.02
N GLU A 292 26.74 8.79 -9.21
CA GLU A 292 27.09 10.15 -8.80
C GLU A 292 26.32 10.55 -7.55
N THR A 293 24.99 10.65 -7.64
CA THR A 293 24.11 10.99 -6.52
C THR A 293 22.82 10.18 -6.59
N TYR A 294 22.07 10.16 -5.48
CA TYR A 294 20.81 9.43 -5.38
C TYR A 294 19.97 9.94 -4.23
N ASP A 295 18.64 9.76 -4.33
CA ASP A 295 17.72 10.04 -3.25
C ASP A 295 17.96 9.07 -2.08
N LYS A 296 18.20 9.64 -0.89
CA LYS A 296 18.51 8.86 0.33
C LYS A 296 17.32 8.09 0.88
N SER A 297 16.11 8.41 0.44
CA SER A 297 14.87 7.74 0.85
C SER A 297 14.47 6.55 -0.04
N ILE A 298 15.30 6.16 -1.02
CA ILE A 298 15.03 5.00 -1.88
C ILE A 298 14.92 3.73 -1.05
N ARG A 299 13.83 2.99 -1.28
CA ARG A 299 13.54 1.70 -0.63
C ARG A 299 13.85 0.55 -1.59
N SER A 300 14.10 -0.63 -1.05
CA SER A 300 14.28 -1.84 -1.85
C SER A 300 13.02 -2.14 -2.69
N GLY A 301 13.19 -2.40 -3.98
CA GLY A 301 12.11 -2.73 -4.92
C GLY A 301 11.46 -1.52 -5.59
N GLU A 302 11.80 -0.28 -5.25
CA GLU A 302 11.27 0.91 -5.91
C GLU A 302 11.77 1.04 -7.35
N ASP A 303 10.88 1.50 -8.24
CA ASP A 303 11.26 1.94 -9.57
C ASP A 303 11.84 3.37 -9.49
N LEU A 304 12.90 3.64 -10.25
CA LEU A 304 13.70 4.85 -10.18
C LEU A 304 13.92 5.42 -11.58
N LEU A 305 13.87 6.75 -11.71
CA LEU A 305 14.38 7.44 -12.89
C LEU A 305 15.92 7.46 -12.86
N VAL A 306 16.54 7.10 -13.97
CA VAL A 306 17.99 7.15 -14.14
C VAL A 306 18.34 8.40 -14.93
N MET A 307 19.09 9.28 -14.28
CA MET A 307 19.50 10.57 -14.82
C MET A 307 20.98 10.58 -15.18
N GLN A 308 21.34 11.32 -16.22
CA GLN A 308 22.71 11.70 -16.52
C GLN A 308 22.75 13.20 -16.83
N GLY A 309 23.33 13.97 -15.96
CA GLY A 309 23.09 15.41 -15.89
C GLY A 309 21.59 15.68 -15.68
N GLU A 310 20.99 16.51 -16.53
CA GLU A 310 19.56 16.83 -16.48
C GLU A 310 18.69 15.88 -17.33
N GLN A 311 19.30 15.00 -18.10
CA GLN A 311 18.58 14.11 -19.01
C GLN A 311 18.17 12.81 -18.32
N CYS A 312 16.88 12.46 -18.41
CA CYS A 312 16.43 11.11 -18.08
C CYS A 312 16.86 10.13 -19.17
N ILE A 313 17.61 9.10 -18.81
CA ILE A 313 18.13 8.07 -19.72
C ILE A 313 17.48 6.69 -19.56
N GLY A 314 16.56 6.56 -18.60
CA GLY A 314 15.78 5.33 -18.45
C GLY A 314 15.27 5.08 -17.03
N LEU A 315 14.90 3.82 -16.79
CA LEU A 315 14.37 3.31 -15.53
C LEU A 315 15.25 2.18 -14.99
N ALA A 316 15.43 2.19 -13.67
CA ALA A 316 16.01 1.09 -12.92
C ALA A 316 15.10 0.73 -11.74
N ARG A 317 15.39 -0.40 -11.11
CA ARG A 317 14.72 -0.84 -9.89
C ARG A 317 15.73 -1.08 -8.79
N ALA A 318 15.53 -0.46 -7.64
CA ALA A 318 16.40 -0.61 -6.49
C ALA A 318 16.49 -2.07 -6.04
N SER A 319 17.70 -2.59 -5.90
CA SER A 319 17.97 -3.94 -5.40
C SER A 319 18.15 -3.96 -3.89
N ALA A 320 18.54 -2.81 -3.31
CA ALA A 320 18.75 -2.58 -1.90
C ALA A 320 18.25 -1.16 -1.54
N PRO A 321 17.98 -0.87 -0.27
CA PRO A 321 17.63 0.48 0.16
C PRO A 321 18.85 1.41 0.11
N ALA A 322 18.59 2.72 -0.07
CA ALA A 322 19.66 3.72 -0.26
C ALA A 322 20.72 3.79 0.85
N TRP A 323 20.32 3.48 2.08
CA TRP A 323 21.27 3.50 3.21
C TRP A 323 22.38 2.44 3.09
N GLU A 324 22.14 1.34 2.36
CA GLU A 324 23.16 0.33 2.07
C GLU A 324 24.09 0.73 0.91
N TRP A 325 23.71 1.70 0.08
CA TRP A 325 24.38 1.93 -1.20
C TRP A 325 25.83 2.40 -1.05
N SER A 326 26.16 3.11 0.01
CA SER A 326 27.53 3.57 0.25
C SER A 326 28.51 2.46 0.61
N SER A 327 28.03 1.29 1.05
CA SER A 327 28.84 0.17 1.54
C SER A 327 28.65 -1.12 0.74
N THR A 328 27.73 -1.15 -0.23
CA THR A 328 27.41 -2.36 -0.99
C THR A 328 28.31 -2.48 -2.23
N PRO A 329 29.18 -3.51 -2.32
CA PRO A 329 30.09 -3.69 -3.44
C PRO A 329 29.41 -4.20 -4.71
N GLY A 330 28.12 -4.50 -4.69
CA GLY A 330 27.37 -5.14 -5.76
C GLY A 330 26.42 -4.22 -6.50
N ARG A 331 25.35 -4.83 -6.98
CA ARG A 331 24.29 -4.16 -7.71
C ARG A 331 23.38 -3.37 -6.77
N LEU A 332 23.33 -2.05 -6.94
CA LEU A 332 22.48 -1.13 -6.20
C LEU A 332 21.06 -1.08 -6.80
N ALA A 333 20.99 -1.01 -8.13
CA ALA A 333 19.71 -1.07 -8.85
C ALA A 333 19.87 -1.84 -10.16
N LYS A 334 18.83 -2.60 -10.52
CA LYS A 334 18.74 -3.36 -11.76
C LYS A 334 18.17 -2.50 -12.88
N MET A 335 18.84 -2.48 -14.03
CA MET A 335 18.30 -1.83 -15.24
C MET A 335 16.97 -2.45 -15.62
N HIS A 336 15.95 -1.63 -15.89
CA HIS A 336 14.63 -2.06 -16.32
C HIS A 336 14.31 -1.61 -17.75
N GLN A 337 14.47 -0.31 -18.04
CA GLN A 337 14.28 0.29 -19.36
C GLN A 337 15.41 1.27 -19.65
N ARG A 338 15.82 1.37 -20.91
CA ARG A 338 16.77 2.36 -21.39
C ARG A 338 16.14 3.13 -22.55
N LEU A 339 16.24 4.47 -22.50
CA LEU A 339 15.78 5.39 -23.57
C LEU A 339 16.74 5.42 -24.75
#